data_6c49201aa7b53ca9a13337505936ab26
#
_entry.id   6c49201aa7b53ca9a13337505936ab26
#
_cell.length_a   1.000
_cell.length_b   1.000
_cell.length_c   1.000
_cell.angle_alpha   90.00
_cell.angle_beta   90.00
_cell.angle_gamma   90.00
#
_symmetry.space_group_name_H-M   'P 1'
#
loop_
_entity.id
_entity.type
_entity.pdbx_description
1 polymer ?
#
loop_
_entity_poly.entity_id
_entity_poly.type
_entity_poly.pdbx_seq_one_letter_code
_entity_poly.pdbx_strand_id
1 'polypeptide(L)'
;MSTAIKEIQPAETYDPSIKQKAAAKLSRIPVKVVQGEVLKKPDWIRVKAGSPSTRFYEIKDILRANKLVTVCEEASCPNIGECFGKGTATFMIMGDKCTRRCPFCDVGHGRPDPLDRKSVV
;
A
#
# COMPACT_ATOMS: atom_id res chain seq x y z
N MET A 1 22.14 28.47 1.19
CA MET A 1 21.93 27.10 0.71
C MET A 1 20.58 27.04 0.02
N SER A 2 20.56 26.82 -1.29
CA SER A 2 19.34 26.85 -2.09
C SER A 2 18.60 25.52 -1.91
N THR A 3 17.45 25.55 -1.23
CA THR A 3 16.56 24.40 -1.15
C THR A 3 15.89 24.26 -2.51
N ALA A 4 16.33 23.29 -3.30
CA ALA A 4 15.70 23.00 -4.58
C ALA A 4 14.28 22.47 -4.34
N ILE A 5 13.31 23.33 -4.54
CA ILE A 5 11.89 22.95 -4.61
C ILE A 5 11.74 22.15 -5.90
N LYS A 6 11.64 20.85 -5.80
CA LYS A 6 11.35 20.01 -6.96
C LYS A 6 9.92 20.33 -7.39
N GLU A 7 9.76 21.07 -8.47
CA GLU A 7 8.45 21.31 -9.07
C GLU A 7 7.82 19.96 -9.42
N ILE A 8 6.66 19.72 -8.86
CA ILE A 8 5.85 18.56 -9.19
C ILE A 8 5.25 18.83 -10.56
N GLN A 9 5.70 18.11 -11.57
CA GLN A 9 5.17 18.23 -12.92
C GLN A 9 3.65 17.99 -12.94
N PRO A 10 2.88 18.71 -13.77
CA PRO A 10 1.44 18.50 -13.88
C PRO A 10 1.18 17.06 -14.29
N ALA A 11 0.30 16.40 -13.55
CA ALA A 11 -0.05 15.01 -13.79
C ALA A 11 -0.64 14.84 -15.20
N GLU A 12 -0.17 13.81 -15.90
CA GLU A 12 -0.84 13.29 -17.09
C GLU A 12 -2.33 13.08 -16.83
N THR A 13 -3.13 13.13 -17.88
CA THR A 13 -4.59 12.99 -17.83
C THR A 13 -5.01 11.82 -16.95
N TYR A 14 -5.81 12.11 -15.93
CA TYR A 14 -6.26 11.11 -14.96
C TYR A 14 -7.18 10.08 -15.63
N ASP A 15 -6.74 8.84 -15.68
CA ASP A 15 -7.57 7.69 -16.02
C ASP A 15 -7.97 6.95 -14.72
N PRO A 16 -9.26 6.94 -14.36
CA PRO A 16 -9.72 6.26 -13.15
C PRO A 16 -9.62 4.74 -13.21
N SER A 17 -9.42 4.16 -14.38
CA SER A 17 -9.22 2.71 -14.54
C SER A 17 -7.82 2.25 -14.16
N ILE A 18 -6.84 3.16 -14.23
CA ILE A 18 -5.44 2.87 -13.93
C ILE A 18 -5.17 3.00 -12.43
N LYS A 19 -4.55 1.96 -11.87
CA LYS A 19 -4.10 1.96 -10.47
C LYS A 19 -2.90 2.90 -10.29
N GLN A 20 -3.09 4.00 -9.57
CA GLN A 20 -2.03 4.97 -9.28
C GLN A 20 -1.36 4.66 -7.93
N LYS A 21 -0.05 4.48 -7.94
CA LYS A 21 0.79 4.30 -6.73
C LYS A 21 1.91 5.35 -6.67
N ALA A 22 2.51 5.51 -5.50
CA ALA A 22 3.67 6.36 -5.25
C ALA A 22 3.56 7.77 -5.86
N ALA A 23 4.54 8.19 -6.68
CA ALA A 23 4.61 9.51 -7.25
C ALA A 23 3.37 9.90 -8.09
N ALA A 24 2.81 8.98 -8.87
CA ALA A 24 1.60 9.21 -9.66
C ALA A 24 0.38 9.51 -8.79
N LYS A 25 0.28 8.89 -7.61
CA LYS A 25 -0.76 9.17 -6.62
C LYS A 25 -0.59 10.54 -5.97
N LEU A 26 0.65 10.92 -5.65
CA LEU A 26 0.99 12.14 -4.94
C LEU A 26 1.00 13.37 -5.85
N SER A 27 1.28 13.23 -7.14
CA SER A 27 1.41 14.34 -8.11
C SER A 27 0.16 15.23 -8.19
N ARG A 28 -1.02 14.72 -7.82
CA ARG A 28 -2.29 15.46 -7.81
C ARG A 28 -2.67 16.06 -6.46
N ILE A 29 -1.83 15.85 -5.43
CA ILE A 29 -2.05 16.43 -4.11
C ILE A 29 -1.20 17.69 -4.01
N PRO A 30 -1.77 18.88 -3.74
CA PRO A 30 -1.02 20.12 -3.61
C PRO A 30 -0.26 20.18 -2.28
N VAL A 31 0.62 19.19 -2.04
CA VAL A 31 1.45 19.12 -0.86
C VAL A 31 2.86 19.59 -1.21
N LYS A 32 3.31 20.67 -0.61
CA LYS A 32 4.72 21.06 -0.64
C LYS A 32 5.52 20.07 0.20
N VAL A 33 6.17 19.11 -0.44
CA VAL A 33 7.11 18.23 0.24
C VAL A 33 8.42 18.99 0.41
N VAL A 34 8.64 19.54 1.59
CA VAL A 34 9.94 20.08 1.98
C VAL A 34 10.81 18.87 2.33
N GLN A 35 11.83 18.59 1.51
CA GLN A 35 12.83 17.58 1.84
C GLN A 35 13.67 18.10 3.01
N GLY A 36 13.30 17.66 4.22
CA GLY A 36 14.12 17.85 5.41
C GLY A 36 15.23 16.82 5.50
N GLU A 37 16.15 17.04 6.42
CA GLU A 37 17.20 16.08 6.74
C GLU A 37 16.57 14.74 7.16
N VAL A 38 17.00 13.64 6.55
CA VAL A 38 16.49 12.30 6.88
C VAL A 38 17.01 11.89 8.25
N LEU A 39 16.16 12.02 9.26
CA LEU A 39 16.49 11.63 10.63
C LEU A 39 16.64 10.11 10.73
N LYS A 40 17.70 9.66 11.42
CA LYS A 40 17.89 8.24 11.73
C LYS A 40 16.78 7.76 12.66
N LYS A 41 16.07 6.71 12.25
CA LYS A 41 15.04 6.10 13.08
C LYS A 41 15.66 5.52 14.36
N PRO A 42 15.06 5.75 15.54
CA PRO A 42 15.48 5.09 16.76
C PRO A 42 15.42 3.56 16.66
N ASP A 43 16.32 2.87 17.35
CA ASP A 43 16.44 1.40 17.21
C ASP A 43 15.20 0.65 17.71
N TRP A 44 14.44 1.23 18.63
CA TRP A 44 13.18 0.64 19.13
C TRP A 44 12.02 0.64 18.10
N ILE A 45 12.11 1.45 17.04
CA ILE A 45 11.10 1.47 15.94
C ILE A 45 11.31 0.32 14.95
N ARG A 46 12.39 -0.43 15.06
CA ARG A 46 12.68 -1.52 14.14
C ARG A 46 11.76 -2.71 14.40
N VAL A 47 10.96 -3.07 13.41
CA VAL A 47 10.24 -4.34 13.41
C VAL A 47 11.26 -5.47 13.23
N LYS A 48 11.22 -6.47 14.10
CA LYS A 48 12.00 -7.69 13.89
C LYS A 48 11.47 -8.39 12.65
N ALA A 49 12.20 -8.33 11.57
CA ALA A 49 11.94 -9.15 10.39
C ALA A 49 12.31 -10.61 10.78
N GLY A 50 11.36 -11.32 11.37
CA GLY A 50 11.49 -12.76 11.58
C GLY A 50 11.47 -13.49 10.24
N SER A 51 12.10 -14.66 10.16
CA SER A 51 11.94 -15.54 9.01
C SER A 51 10.46 -15.86 8.84
N PRO A 52 9.90 -15.73 7.61
CA PRO A 52 8.50 -16.06 7.38
C PRO A 52 8.20 -17.49 7.79
N SER A 53 7.13 -17.69 8.57
CA SER A 53 6.69 -19.01 8.98
C SER A 53 6.09 -19.80 7.82
N THR A 54 6.00 -21.11 7.92
CA THR A 54 5.28 -21.96 6.96
C THR A 54 3.86 -21.44 6.74
N ARG A 55 3.18 -21.04 7.82
CA ARG A 55 1.83 -20.47 7.79
C ARG A 55 1.72 -19.21 6.94
N PHE A 56 2.76 -18.39 6.92
CA PHE A 56 2.82 -17.19 6.07
C PHE A 56 2.71 -17.56 4.58
N TYR A 57 3.43 -18.57 4.14
CA TYR A 57 3.41 -19.03 2.75
C TYR A 57 2.09 -19.71 2.40
N GLU A 58 1.54 -20.54 3.30
CA GLU A 58 0.22 -21.16 3.12
C GLU A 58 -0.86 -20.10 2.88
N ILE A 59 -0.88 -19.02 3.67
CA ILE A 59 -1.83 -17.93 3.47
C ILE A 59 -1.63 -17.25 2.11
N LYS A 60 -0.39 -16.98 1.73
CA LYS A 60 -0.12 -16.38 0.42
C LYS A 60 -0.60 -17.27 -0.74
N ASP A 61 -0.42 -18.56 -0.62
CA ASP A 61 -0.88 -19.51 -1.64
C ASP A 61 -2.41 -19.56 -1.71
N ILE A 62 -3.10 -19.54 -0.58
CA ILE A 62 -4.56 -19.45 -0.51
C ILE A 62 -5.07 -18.16 -1.16
N LEU A 63 -4.43 -17.02 -0.87
CA LEU A 63 -4.80 -15.73 -1.45
C LEU A 63 -4.67 -15.73 -2.97
N ARG A 64 -3.57 -16.28 -3.49
CA ARG A 64 -3.33 -16.38 -4.94
C ARG A 64 -4.26 -17.35 -5.62
N ALA A 65 -4.46 -18.53 -5.05
CA ALA A 65 -5.35 -19.56 -5.60
C ALA A 65 -6.80 -19.06 -5.73
N ASN A 66 -7.25 -18.23 -4.79
CA ASN A 66 -8.60 -17.67 -4.79
C ASN A 66 -8.68 -16.24 -5.36
N LYS A 67 -7.57 -15.68 -5.86
CA LYS A 67 -7.48 -14.30 -6.38
C LYS A 67 -8.01 -13.27 -5.38
N LEU A 68 -7.64 -13.44 -4.10
CA LEU A 68 -8.04 -12.54 -3.03
C LEU A 68 -7.02 -11.42 -2.87
N VAL A 69 -7.50 -10.22 -2.58
CA VAL A 69 -6.68 -9.02 -2.37
C VAL A 69 -6.70 -8.66 -0.88
N THR A 70 -5.53 -8.42 -0.32
CA THR A 70 -5.39 -7.99 1.08
C THR A 70 -4.80 -6.59 1.16
N VAL A 71 -5.31 -5.79 2.08
CA VAL A 71 -4.70 -4.48 2.39
C VAL A 71 -3.29 -4.65 2.97
N CYS A 72 -3.01 -5.79 3.60
CA CYS A 72 -1.69 -6.10 4.16
C CYS A 72 -0.59 -6.12 3.09
N GLU A 73 -0.88 -6.66 1.90
CA GLU A 73 0.04 -6.65 0.76
C GLU A 73 0.01 -5.32 0.02
N GLU A 74 -1.16 -4.76 -0.24
CA GLU A 74 -1.33 -3.52 -0.99
C GLU A 74 -0.77 -2.28 -0.29
N ALA A 75 -0.88 -2.24 1.04
CA ALA A 75 -0.34 -1.15 1.87
C ALA A 75 1.13 -1.35 2.26
N SER A 76 1.78 -2.42 1.80
CA SER A 76 3.16 -2.76 2.19
C SER A 76 3.35 -2.79 3.71
N CYS A 77 2.40 -3.44 4.42
CA CYS A 77 2.35 -3.42 5.87
C CYS A 77 3.60 -4.10 6.48
N PRO A 78 4.34 -3.43 7.38
CA PRO A 78 5.55 -4.00 7.98
C PRO A 78 5.26 -5.18 8.91
N ASN A 79 4.03 -5.32 9.40
CA ASN A 79 3.60 -6.36 10.31
C ASN A 79 3.03 -7.61 9.60
N ILE A 80 3.07 -7.66 8.27
CA ILE A 80 2.48 -8.73 7.48
C ILE A 80 3.01 -10.12 7.88
N GLY A 81 4.29 -10.22 8.20
CA GLY A 81 4.92 -11.46 8.62
C GLY A 81 4.31 -12.03 9.91
N GLU A 82 4.03 -11.16 10.87
CA GLU A 82 3.38 -11.55 12.13
C GLU A 82 1.91 -11.92 11.93
N CYS A 83 1.16 -11.08 11.22
CA CYS A 83 -0.27 -11.31 10.99
C CYS A 83 -0.53 -12.59 10.20
N PHE A 84 0.17 -12.78 9.09
CA PHE A 84 0.03 -14.00 8.27
C PHE A 84 0.55 -15.23 9.02
N GLY A 85 1.63 -15.08 9.81
CA GLY A 85 2.13 -16.16 10.67
C GLY A 85 1.11 -16.62 11.73
N LYS A 86 0.26 -15.70 12.21
CA LYS A 86 -0.86 -15.99 13.12
C LYS A 86 -2.15 -16.42 12.39
N GLY A 87 -2.17 -16.41 11.07
CA GLY A 87 -3.34 -16.76 10.28
C GLY A 87 -4.37 -15.64 10.12
N THR A 88 -3.96 -14.39 10.28
CA THR A 88 -4.84 -13.22 10.17
C THR A 88 -4.51 -12.41 8.91
N ALA A 89 -5.54 -12.09 8.13
CA ALA A 89 -5.44 -11.23 6.95
C ALA A 89 -6.66 -10.30 6.86
N THR A 90 -6.46 -9.10 6.34
CA THR A 90 -7.54 -8.13 6.11
C THR A 90 -7.78 -7.98 4.61
N PHE A 91 -9.00 -8.28 4.16
CA PHE A 91 -9.34 -8.32 2.75
C PHE A 91 -9.88 -7.00 2.22
N MET A 92 -9.58 -6.73 0.95
CA MET A 92 -10.18 -5.66 0.16
C MET A 92 -11.24 -6.28 -0.75
N ILE A 93 -12.51 -6.10 -0.43
CA ILE A 93 -13.63 -6.77 -1.11
C ILE A 93 -14.03 -6.12 -2.45
N MET A 94 -13.48 -4.96 -2.76
CA MET A 94 -13.71 -4.22 -4.02
C MET A 94 -12.43 -4.08 -4.84
N GLY A 95 -11.58 -5.09 -4.81
CA GLY A 95 -10.32 -5.11 -5.56
C GLY A 95 -9.18 -4.35 -4.86
N ASP A 96 -8.15 -4.05 -5.61
CA ASP A 96 -6.86 -3.56 -5.13
C ASP A 96 -6.71 -2.03 -5.18
N LYS A 97 -7.80 -1.31 -5.43
CA LYS A 97 -7.83 0.15 -5.59
C LYS A 97 -8.66 0.82 -4.51
N CYS A 98 -8.19 1.95 -4.01
CA CYS A 98 -8.90 2.78 -3.04
C CYS A 98 -9.29 4.11 -3.67
N THR A 99 -10.45 4.64 -3.32
CA THR A 99 -10.92 5.95 -3.80
C THR A 99 -10.15 7.12 -3.16
N ARG A 100 -9.47 6.89 -2.05
CA ARG A 100 -8.72 7.92 -1.31
C ARG A 100 -7.27 8.00 -1.77
N ARG A 101 -6.66 9.18 -1.60
CA ARG A 101 -5.28 9.49 -1.98
C ARG A 101 -4.43 9.88 -0.77
N CYS A 102 -4.56 9.17 0.33
CA CYS A 102 -3.80 9.50 1.52
C CYS A 102 -2.29 9.43 1.22
N PRO A 103 -1.50 10.50 1.47
CA PRO A 103 -0.09 10.55 1.10
C PRO A 103 0.78 9.57 1.89
N PHE A 104 0.34 9.17 3.07
CA PHE A 104 1.02 8.20 3.95
C PHE A 104 0.67 6.74 3.66
N CYS A 105 -0.32 6.48 2.78
CA CYS A 105 -0.83 5.14 2.51
C CYS A 105 -0.32 4.64 1.17
N ASP A 106 0.21 3.43 1.12
CA ASP A 106 0.76 2.81 -0.10
C ASP A 106 -0.28 2.11 -0.97
N VAL A 107 -1.52 1.97 -0.50
CA VAL A 107 -2.62 1.42 -1.30
C VAL A 107 -2.85 2.26 -2.56
N GLY A 108 -2.91 1.61 -3.72
CA GLY A 108 -3.12 2.27 -5.00
C GLY A 108 -4.44 3.04 -5.05
N HIS A 109 -4.43 4.22 -5.67
CA HIS A 109 -5.63 5.01 -5.92
C HIS A 109 -6.22 4.65 -7.29
N GLY A 110 -7.53 4.61 -7.36
CA GLY A 110 -8.28 4.40 -8.58
C GLY A 110 -9.76 4.14 -8.32
N ARG A 111 -10.48 3.78 -9.36
CA ARG A 111 -11.87 3.36 -9.25
C ARG A 111 -11.90 1.91 -8.75
N PRO A 112 -12.56 1.61 -7.62
CA PRO A 112 -12.71 0.25 -7.13
C PRO A 112 -13.47 -0.63 -8.12
N ASP A 113 -13.19 -1.91 -8.08
CA ASP A 113 -13.91 -2.91 -8.84
C ASP A 113 -15.27 -3.23 -8.19
N PRO A 114 -16.19 -3.88 -8.91
CA PRO A 114 -17.42 -4.39 -8.30
C PRO A 114 -17.14 -5.32 -7.12
N LEU A 115 -18.09 -5.39 -6.18
CA LEU A 115 -17.97 -6.22 -4.98
C LEU A 115 -17.70 -7.69 -5.36
N ASP A 116 -16.60 -8.23 -4.86
CA ASP A 116 -16.27 -9.65 -5.02
C ASP A 116 -16.93 -10.48 -3.91
N ARG A 117 -17.94 -11.24 -4.29
CA ARG A 117 -18.69 -12.10 -3.36
C ARG A 117 -17.83 -13.20 -2.73
N LYS A 118 -16.73 -13.62 -3.34
CA LYS A 118 -15.82 -14.63 -2.79
C LYS A 118 -15.15 -14.15 -1.49
N SER A 119 -14.97 -12.84 -1.34
CA SER A 119 -14.35 -12.25 -0.16
C SER A 119 -15.32 -12.04 1.01
N VAL A 120 -16.61 -12.31 0.82
CA VAL A 120 -17.69 -12.01 1.78
C VAL A 120 -18.32 -13.27 2.36
N VAL A 121 -17.99 -14.44 1.84
CA VAL A 121 -18.55 -15.74 2.28
C VAL A 121 -17.61 -16.46 3.22
#